data_028be7fc5e56f377f5dca09980f16366
#
_entry.id   028be7fc5e56f377f5dca09980f16366
#
_cell.length_a   1.000
_cell.length_b   1.000
_cell.length_c   1.000
_cell.angle_alpha   90.00
_cell.angle_beta   90.00
_cell.angle_gamma   90.00
#
_symmetry.space_group_name_H-M   'P 1'
#
loop_
_entity.id
_entity.type
_entity.pdbx_description
1 polymer ?
#
loop_
_entity_poly.entity_id
_entity_poly.type
_entity_poly.pdbx_seq_one_letter_code
_entity_poly.pdbx_strand_id
1 'polypeptide(L)'
;LTESLHGSKQQSPFTISMNPVEKIFNPWNPKNREVTPTDVIPILKRYGWKGRFNNFNLFAQACCHKSYVDRPELWQEQAEHGEEIIIAPRPDDCIPLRTCDNEELEYLGDRVLGLVIASYVTKRYPGQGEGFLTRILSRIVNNKQLGKMAKEVGLGQWIILSRHMEEVCDGRNNLRILGSMFEAWFGALYLQEEDVGRGLQQCNDFLVRIIEKHVDFVQIIIEDTNYKDQLLRKFQALYHVPPRYKEIAVVGPPHDRIFTMGVLDPNDKIITTATARNKKVAEQEASRSALELLEPQQEDAVAKKAYKPTRL
;
A
#
# COMPACT_ATOMS: atom_id res chain seq x y z
N LEU A 1 -70.04 8.44 47.55
CA LEU A 1 -70.39 8.90 46.20
C LEU A 1 -69.15 8.94 45.39
N THR A 2 -68.97 7.89 44.64
CA THR A 2 -67.83 7.55 43.82
C THR A 2 -68.16 7.79 42.38
N GLU A 3 -67.39 8.55 41.65
CA GLU A 3 -67.44 8.57 40.18
C GLU A 3 -66.13 8.11 39.62
N SER A 4 -66.22 7.03 38.86
CA SER A 4 -65.16 6.41 38.07
C SER A 4 -64.97 7.16 36.76
N LEU A 5 -63.75 7.59 36.49
CA LEU A 5 -63.32 8.09 35.17
C LEU A 5 -62.59 6.99 34.40
N HIS A 6 -63.24 6.54 33.33
CA HIS A 6 -62.65 5.68 32.32
C HIS A 6 -61.57 6.44 31.51
N GLY A 7 -60.37 6.03 31.64
CA GLY A 7 -59.26 6.46 30.73
C GLY A 7 -59.23 5.57 29.48
N SER A 8 -59.65 6.12 28.36
CA SER A 8 -59.51 5.51 27.04
C SER A 8 -58.03 5.41 26.65
N LYS A 9 -57.53 4.17 26.52
CA LYS A 9 -56.25 3.91 25.89
C LYS A 9 -56.32 4.25 24.40
N GLN A 10 -55.70 5.33 24.00
CA GLN A 10 -55.39 5.57 22.58
C GLN A 10 -54.39 4.51 22.11
N GLN A 11 -54.84 3.70 21.16
CA GLN A 11 -53.98 2.83 20.36
C GLN A 11 -53.09 3.73 19.47
N SER A 12 -51.80 3.59 19.59
CA SER A 12 -50.81 4.23 18.71
C SER A 12 -50.97 3.73 17.28
N PRO A 13 -50.76 4.60 16.27
CA PRO A 13 -51.03 4.25 14.88
C PRO A 13 -49.97 3.30 14.33
N PHE A 14 -50.43 2.38 13.53
CA PHE A 14 -49.80 1.51 12.56
C PHE A 14 -48.31 1.78 12.31
N THR A 15 -47.47 0.90 12.82
CA THR A 15 -46.13 0.69 12.27
C THR A 15 -46.30 -0.02 10.92
N ILE A 16 -46.22 0.74 9.84
CA ILE A 16 -46.11 0.16 8.50
C ILE A 16 -44.78 -0.57 8.49
N SER A 17 -44.82 -1.89 8.56
CA SER A 17 -43.70 -2.75 8.25
C SER A 17 -43.37 -2.56 6.77
N MET A 18 -42.46 -1.62 6.45
CA MET A 18 -41.90 -1.58 5.11
C MET A 18 -41.05 -2.82 4.98
N ASN A 19 -41.34 -3.68 4.01
CA ASN A 19 -40.46 -4.75 3.63
C ASN A 19 -39.11 -4.12 3.26
N PRO A 20 -37.99 -4.68 3.71
CA PRO A 20 -36.69 -4.17 3.34
C PRO A 20 -36.55 -4.15 1.80
N VAL A 21 -35.90 -3.11 1.29
CA VAL A 21 -35.60 -3.01 -0.14
C VAL A 21 -34.45 -3.96 -0.43
N GLU A 22 -34.70 -5.01 -1.19
CA GLU A 22 -33.69 -5.97 -1.61
C GLU A 22 -32.69 -5.30 -2.54
N LYS A 23 -31.40 -5.35 -2.18
CA LYS A 23 -30.29 -4.86 -3.00
C LYS A 23 -29.39 -6.02 -3.39
N ILE A 24 -29.34 -6.31 -4.69
CA ILE A 24 -28.53 -7.41 -5.21
C ILE A 24 -27.06 -7.00 -5.25
N PHE A 25 -26.24 -7.70 -4.49
CA PHE A 25 -24.78 -7.59 -4.54
C PHE A 25 -24.18 -8.68 -5.42
N ASN A 26 -23.39 -8.30 -6.43
CA ASN A 26 -22.75 -9.24 -7.34
C ASN A 26 -21.21 -9.21 -7.19
N PRO A 27 -20.63 -10.10 -6.37
CA PRO A 27 -19.19 -10.20 -6.20
C PRO A 27 -18.48 -11.00 -7.32
N TRP A 28 -19.22 -11.75 -8.13
CA TRP A 28 -18.69 -12.77 -9.04
C TRP A 28 -17.85 -12.17 -10.16
N ASN A 29 -16.59 -12.61 -10.23
CA ASN A 29 -15.61 -12.14 -11.20
C ASN A 29 -15.08 -13.32 -12.04
N PRO A 30 -15.46 -13.43 -13.32
CA PRO A 30 -15.05 -14.54 -14.20
C PRO A 30 -13.56 -14.51 -14.57
N LYS A 31 -12.84 -13.42 -14.30
CA LYS A 31 -11.39 -13.34 -14.49
C LYS A 31 -10.59 -14.00 -13.37
N ASN A 32 -11.22 -14.30 -12.22
CA ASN A 32 -10.56 -14.99 -11.14
C ASN A 32 -10.19 -16.42 -11.53
N ARG A 33 -8.97 -16.81 -11.19
CA ARG A 33 -8.46 -18.16 -11.42
C ARG A 33 -7.83 -18.69 -10.14
N GLU A 34 -8.01 -19.96 -9.89
CA GLU A 34 -7.31 -20.62 -8.80
C GLU A 34 -5.83 -20.80 -9.16
N VAL A 35 -4.98 -20.41 -8.23
CA VAL A 35 -3.55 -20.68 -8.33
C VAL A 35 -3.28 -22.15 -7.97
N THR A 36 -2.37 -22.79 -8.69
CA THR A 36 -1.97 -24.19 -8.47
C THR A 36 -0.46 -24.29 -8.18
N PRO A 37 0.02 -25.40 -7.62
CA PRO A 37 1.45 -25.64 -7.46
C PRO A 37 2.24 -25.50 -8.76
N THR A 38 1.66 -25.89 -9.89
CA THR A 38 2.29 -25.77 -11.21
C THR A 38 2.45 -24.31 -11.66
N ASP A 39 1.68 -23.39 -11.13
CA ASP A 39 1.79 -21.95 -11.40
C ASP A 39 2.86 -21.30 -10.50
N VAL A 40 2.88 -21.67 -9.22
CA VAL A 40 3.76 -21.05 -8.22
C VAL A 40 5.21 -21.56 -8.31
N ILE A 41 5.42 -22.84 -8.56
CA ILE A 41 6.76 -23.44 -8.65
C ILE A 41 7.67 -22.73 -9.65
N PRO A 42 7.26 -22.43 -10.89
CA PRO A 42 8.10 -21.73 -11.86
C PRO A 42 8.48 -20.32 -11.38
N ILE A 43 7.56 -19.62 -10.70
CA ILE A 43 7.82 -18.29 -10.14
C ILE A 43 8.89 -18.38 -9.07
N LEU A 44 8.71 -19.25 -8.08
CA LEU A 44 9.67 -19.42 -6.99
C LEU A 44 11.04 -19.90 -7.49
N LYS A 45 11.08 -20.87 -8.41
CA LYS A 45 12.31 -21.40 -8.99
C LYS A 45 13.10 -20.37 -9.79
N ARG A 46 12.41 -19.44 -10.48
CA ARG A 46 13.04 -18.35 -11.24
C ARG A 46 13.94 -17.49 -10.34
N TYR A 47 13.57 -17.37 -9.07
CA TYR A 47 14.32 -16.64 -8.06
C TYR A 47 15.04 -17.56 -7.05
N GLY A 48 15.33 -18.80 -7.49
CA GLY A 48 16.27 -19.70 -6.81
C GLY A 48 15.71 -20.50 -5.65
N TRP A 49 14.39 -20.54 -5.48
CA TRP A 49 13.77 -21.41 -4.51
C TRP A 49 14.00 -22.90 -4.85
N LYS A 50 14.39 -23.70 -3.86
CA LYS A 50 14.69 -25.10 -3.98
C LYS A 50 13.85 -25.99 -3.06
N GLY A 51 12.88 -25.38 -2.35
CA GLY A 51 12.06 -26.06 -1.37
C GLY A 51 10.97 -26.95 -1.97
N ARG A 52 10.14 -27.49 -1.08
CA ARG A 52 8.89 -28.19 -1.37
C ARG A 52 7.76 -27.42 -0.72
N PHE A 53 6.54 -27.54 -1.23
CA PHE A 53 5.38 -27.05 -0.52
C PHE A 53 5.00 -28.00 0.61
N ASN A 54 5.01 -27.49 1.84
CA ASN A 54 4.45 -28.18 3.00
C ASN A 54 2.96 -27.81 3.16
N ASN A 55 2.60 -26.56 2.85
CA ASN A 55 1.22 -26.08 2.87
C ASN A 55 0.97 -25.11 1.70
N PHE A 56 0.50 -25.64 0.58
CA PHE A 56 0.20 -24.83 -0.61
C PHE A 56 -1.00 -23.89 -0.41
N ASN A 57 -1.93 -24.21 0.49
CA ASN A 57 -3.12 -23.40 0.72
C ASN A 57 -2.78 -21.97 1.18
N LEU A 58 -1.63 -21.78 1.81
CA LEU A 58 -1.14 -20.43 2.17
C LEU A 58 -0.94 -19.55 0.93
N PHE A 59 -0.43 -20.10 -0.17
CA PHE A 59 -0.25 -19.33 -1.42
C PHE A 59 -1.59 -19.04 -2.10
N ALA A 60 -2.56 -19.95 -2.02
CA ALA A 60 -3.91 -19.70 -2.50
C ALA A 60 -4.60 -18.60 -1.68
N GLN A 61 -4.44 -18.61 -0.35
CA GLN A 61 -4.92 -17.55 0.54
C GLN A 61 -4.23 -16.22 0.25
N ALA A 62 -2.92 -16.19 0.05
CA ALA A 62 -2.16 -14.99 -0.26
C ALA A 62 -2.65 -14.28 -1.54
N CYS A 63 -3.27 -15.01 -2.46
CA CYS A 63 -3.88 -14.45 -3.66
C CYS A 63 -5.27 -13.85 -3.43
N CYS A 64 -5.93 -14.08 -2.30
CA CYS A 64 -7.30 -13.69 -2.06
C CYS A 64 -7.39 -12.30 -1.41
N HIS A 65 -7.87 -11.31 -2.16
CA HIS A 65 -8.19 -9.99 -1.62
C HIS A 65 -9.50 -10.05 -0.84
N LYS A 66 -9.61 -9.29 0.27
CA LYS A 66 -10.78 -9.25 1.15
C LYS A 66 -12.12 -8.99 0.47
N SER A 67 -12.12 -8.39 -0.72
CA SER A 67 -13.34 -8.14 -1.50
C SER A 67 -13.99 -9.41 -2.05
N TYR A 68 -13.31 -10.56 -2.02
CA TYR A 68 -13.82 -11.84 -2.53
C TYR A 68 -14.04 -12.88 -1.42
N VAL A 69 -14.23 -12.42 -0.21
CA VAL A 69 -14.53 -13.27 0.96
C VAL A 69 -16.03 -13.22 1.26
N ASP A 70 -16.59 -14.37 1.64
CA ASP A 70 -17.98 -14.50 2.07
C ASP A 70 -18.14 -13.90 3.47
N ARG A 71 -18.66 -12.67 3.54
CA ARG A 71 -18.86 -11.90 4.78
C ARG A 71 -20.20 -11.16 4.73
N PRO A 72 -21.33 -11.88 4.78
CA PRO A 72 -22.66 -11.29 4.64
C PRO A 72 -22.94 -10.22 5.71
N GLU A 73 -22.43 -10.39 6.95
CA GLU A 73 -22.61 -9.42 8.03
C GLU A 73 -22.00 -8.07 7.68
N LEU A 74 -20.78 -8.04 7.10
CA LEU A 74 -20.09 -6.81 6.72
C LEU A 74 -20.79 -6.11 5.54
N TRP A 75 -21.36 -6.88 4.62
CA TRP A 75 -22.11 -6.30 3.51
C TRP A 75 -23.42 -5.68 4.01
N GLN A 76 -24.08 -6.34 4.95
CA GLN A 76 -25.32 -5.83 5.56
C GLN A 76 -25.06 -4.58 6.41
N GLU A 77 -23.93 -4.50 7.14
CA GLU A 77 -23.53 -3.29 7.88
C GLU A 77 -23.27 -2.08 6.97
N GLN A 78 -22.86 -2.32 5.73
CA GLN A 78 -22.63 -1.27 4.72
C GLN A 78 -23.88 -0.88 3.94
N ALA A 79 -25.01 -1.61 4.13
CA ALA A 79 -26.27 -1.31 3.51
C ALA A 79 -26.90 -0.03 4.10
N GLU A 80 -27.64 0.70 3.27
CA GLU A 80 -28.43 1.82 3.76
C GLU A 80 -29.56 1.32 4.67
N HIS A 81 -30.05 2.20 5.55
CA HIS A 81 -31.08 1.83 6.52
C HIS A 81 -32.33 1.31 5.81
N GLY A 82 -32.72 0.05 6.07
CA GLY A 82 -33.87 -0.61 5.46
C GLY A 82 -33.56 -1.38 4.16
N GLU A 83 -32.30 -1.49 3.73
CA GLU A 83 -31.86 -2.38 2.65
C GLU A 83 -31.51 -3.77 3.19
N GLU A 84 -31.86 -4.82 2.47
CA GLU A 84 -31.38 -6.19 2.66
C GLU A 84 -30.46 -6.57 1.50
N ILE A 85 -29.22 -6.92 1.81
CA ILE A 85 -28.24 -7.30 0.78
C ILE A 85 -28.41 -8.78 0.44
N ILE A 86 -28.75 -9.04 -0.82
CA ILE A 86 -28.86 -10.39 -1.38
C ILE A 86 -27.71 -10.63 -2.35
N ILE A 87 -26.98 -11.73 -2.17
CA ILE A 87 -25.90 -12.10 -3.10
C ILE A 87 -26.52 -12.67 -4.38
N ALA A 88 -26.07 -12.18 -5.53
CA ALA A 88 -26.44 -12.73 -6.83
C ALA A 88 -26.07 -14.23 -6.90
N PRO A 89 -26.87 -15.07 -7.58
CA PRO A 89 -26.49 -16.47 -7.83
C PRO A 89 -25.10 -16.56 -8.49
N ARG A 90 -24.32 -17.54 -8.07
CA ARG A 90 -22.98 -17.74 -8.62
C ARG A 90 -23.06 -18.29 -10.07
N PRO A 91 -22.44 -17.60 -11.05
CA PRO A 91 -22.27 -18.14 -12.40
C PRO A 91 -21.34 -19.36 -12.40
N ASP A 92 -21.55 -20.29 -13.36
CA ASP A 92 -20.78 -21.53 -13.46
C ASP A 92 -19.29 -21.28 -13.77
N ASP A 93 -18.96 -20.18 -14.45
CA ASP A 93 -17.61 -19.77 -14.81
C ASP A 93 -16.88 -19.01 -13.68
N CYS A 94 -17.51 -18.78 -12.54
CA CYS A 94 -16.92 -18.09 -11.41
C CYS A 94 -16.52 -19.08 -10.30
N ILE A 95 -15.34 -18.88 -9.72
CA ILE A 95 -14.90 -19.62 -8.53
C ILE A 95 -15.74 -19.19 -7.30
N PRO A 96 -15.92 -20.09 -6.29
CA PRO A 96 -16.69 -19.74 -5.09
C PRO A 96 -15.98 -18.63 -4.29
N LEU A 97 -16.77 -17.89 -3.51
CA LEU A 97 -16.23 -16.96 -2.52
C LEU A 97 -15.33 -17.70 -1.53
N ARG A 98 -14.35 -17.02 -1.01
CA ARG A 98 -13.38 -17.57 -0.05
C ARG A 98 -13.87 -17.39 1.39
N THR A 99 -13.35 -18.20 2.28
CA THR A 99 -13.61 -18.07 3.73
C THR A 99 -12.61 -17.16 4.43
N CYS A 100 -11.45 -16.92 3.82
CA CYS A 100 -10.39 -16.05 4.37
C CYS A 100 -9.71 -15.25 3.26
N ASP A 101 -9.24 -14.09 3.64
CA ASP A 101 -8.43 -13.20 2.80
C ASP A 101 -6.94 -13.34 3.11
N ASN A 102 -6.17 -12.43 2.53
CA ASN A 102 -4.71 -12.38 2.67
C ASN A 102 -4.20 -11.42 3.75
N GLU A 103 -5.07 -10.74 4.52
CA GLU A 103 -4.64 -9.66 5.45
C GLU A 103 -3.71 -10.18 6.58
N GLU A 104 -3.97 -11.38 7.13
CA GLU A 104 -3.08 -11.97 8.15
C GLU A 104 -1.69 -12.32 7.58
N LEU A 105 -1.67 -12.86 6.36
CA LEU A 105 -0.42 -13.17 5.66
C LEU A 105 0.32 -11.89 5.24
N GLU A 106 -0.39 -10.85 4.81
CA GLU A 106 0.14 -9.52 4.53
C GLU A 106 0.82 -8.94 5.77
N TYR A 107 0.13 -8.96 6.92
CA TYR A 107 0.67 -8.48 8.19
C TYR A 107 1.99 -9.15 8.57
N LEU A 108 2.07 -10.48 8.48
CA LEU A 108 3.29 -11.22 8.77
C LEU A 108 4.37 -10.97 7.71
N GLY A 109 3.97 -10.99 6.45
CA GLY A 109 4.88 -10.80 5.32
C GLY A 109 5.57 -9.43 5.31
N ASP A 110 4.87 -8.36 5.67
CA ASP A 110 5.44 -7.03 5.85
C ASP A 110 6.60 -7.05 6.86
N ARG A 111 6.45 -7.73 8.00
CA ARG A 111 7.50 -7.87 9.03
C ARG A 111 8.70 -8.67 8.53
N VAL A 112 8.44 -9.77 7.82
CA VAL A 112 9.49 -10.61 7.22
C VAL A 112 10.26 -9.83 6.16
N LEU A 113 9.55 -9.12 5.26
CA LEU A 113 10.14 -8.26 4.24
C LEU A 113 11.00 -7.16 4.87
N GLY A 114 10.48 -6.48 5.89
CA GLY A 114 11.19 -5.44 6.61
C GLY A 114 12.51 -5.94 7.18
N LEU A 115 12.51 -7.10 7.84
CA LEU A 115 13.73 -7.70 8.40
C LEU A 115 14.75 -8.08 7.32
N VAL A 116 14.31 -8.76 6.26
CA VAL A 116 15.19 -9.20 5.15
C VAL A 116 15.81 -8.00 4.45
N ILE A 117 15.02 -6.98 4.13
CA ILE A 117 15.52 -5.78 3.44
C ILE A 117 16.44 -4.97 4.35
N ALA A 118 16.11 -4.81 5.64
CA ALA A 118 16.99 -4.15 6.60
C ALA A 118 18.36 -4.84 6.68
N SER A 119 18.37 -6.17 6.79
CA SER A 119 19.59 -6.96 6.78
C SER A 119 20.40 -6.79 5.48
N TYR A 120 19.70 -6.82 4.35
CA TYR A 120 20.31 -6.66 3.03
C TYR A 120 20.94 -5.28 2.84
N VAL A 121 20.22 -4.18 3.13
CA VAL A 121 20.73 -2.82 2.93
C VAL A 121 21.88 -2.49 3.89
N THR A 122 21.84 -3.03 5.12
CA THR A 122 22.94 -2.88 6.09
C THR A 122 24.24 -3.52 5.58
N LYS A 123 24.15 -4.70 4.97
CA LYS A 123 25.31 -5.38 4.36
C LYS A 123 25.80 -4.70 3.09
N ARG A 124 24.89 -4.15 2.29
CA ARG A 124 25.20 -3.49 1.02
C ARG A 124 25.83 -2.11 1.21
N TYR A 125 25.44 -1.38 2.27
CA TYR A 125 25.86 -0.01 2.53
C TYR A 125 26.47 0.14 3.93
N PRO A 126 27.63 -0.50 4.20
CA PRO A 126 28.28 -0.42 5.51
C PRO A 126 28.70 1.02 5.82
N GLY A 127 28.51 1.44 7.07
CA GLY A 127 28.97 2.75 7.55
C GLY A 127 28.11 3.97 7.14
N GLN A 128 27.00 3.78 6.44
CA GLN A 128 26.14 4.90 6.01
C GLN A 128 25.24 5.47 7.12
N GLY A 129 25.17 4.82 8.27
CA GLY A 129 24.34 5.24 9.40
C GLY A 129 22.86 4.94 9.25
N GLU A 130 22.15 4.95 10.38
CA GLU A 130 20.75 4.54 10.51
C GLU A 130 19.82 5.34 9.60
N GLY A 131 19.97 6.67 9.54
CA GLY A 131 19.09 7.54 8.76
C GLY A 131 19.11 7.23 7.26
N PHE A 132 20.26 6.89 6.68
CA PHE A 132 20.36 6.45 5.28
C PHE A 132 19.69 5.09 5.07
N LEU A 133 19.96 4.12 5.94
CA LEU A 133 19.42 2.77 5.85
C LEU A 133 17.90 2.77 5.95
N THR A 134 17.33 3.56 6.86
CA THR A 134 15.88 3.72 7.04
C THR A 134 15.23 4.35 5.81
N ARG A 135 15.87 5.34 5.18
CA ARG A 135 15.34 5.93 3.93
C ARG A 135 15.31 4.92 2.78
N ILE A 136 16.40 4.18 2.57
CA ILE A 136 16.43 3.15 1.52
C ILE A 136 15.40 2.06 1.78
N LEU A 137 15.32 1.56 3.02
CA LEU A 137 14.33 0.57 3.43
C LEU A 137 12.91 1.05 3.07
N SER A 138 12.51 2.24 3.55
CA SER A 138 11.17 2.79 3.32
C SER A 138 10.79 2.93 1.85
N ARG A 139 11.79 3.13 0.97
CA ARG A 139 11.56 3.22 -0.48
C ARG A 139 11.36 1.87 -1.14
N ILE A 140 11.97 0.83 -0.61
CA ILE A 140 11.82 -0.52 -1.13
C ILE A 140 10.52 -1.13 -0.62
N VAL A 141 10.17 -0.94 0.67
CA VAL A 141 8.97 -1.57 1.28
C VAL A 141 7.66 -0.78 1.06
N ASN A 142 7.67 0.33 0.32
CA ASN A 142 6.39 0.99 0.05
C ASN A 142 5.55 0.22 -0.97
N ASN A 143 4.22 0.26 -0.79
CA ASN A 143 3.27 -0.51 -1.60
C ASN A 143 3.41 -0.30 -3.11
N LYS A 144 3.85 0.89 -3.57
CA LYS A 144 4.07 1.15 -4.99
C LYS A 144 5.25 0.35 -5.54
N GLN A 145 6.35 0.30 -4.80
CA GLN A 145 7.55 -0.44 -5.20
C GLN A 145 7.33 -1.95 -5.07
N LEU A 146 6.69 -2.40 -3.98
CA LEU A 146 6.29 -3.80 -3.82
C LEU A 146 5.33 -4.24 -4.93
N GLY A 147 4.34 -3.40 -5.28
CA GLY A 147 3.43 -3.66 -6.38
C GLY A 147 4.10 -3.74 -7.75
N LYS A 148 5.15 -2.94 -8.01
CA LYS A 148 5.98 -3.08 -9.21
C LYS A 148 6.70 -4.43 -9.22
N MET A 149 7.33 -4.82 -8.10
CA MET A 149 7.97 -6.13 -7.97
C MET A 149 6.98 -7.27 -8.16
N ALA A 150 5.76 -7.17 -7.62
CA ALA A 150 4.70 -8.16 -7.85
C ALA A 150 4.35 -8.32 -9.33
N LYS A 151 4.28 -7.21 -10.10
CA LYS A 151 4.06 -7.23 -11.56
C LYS A 151 5.22 -7.91 -12.29
N GLU A 152 6.47 -7.56 -11.98
CA GLU A 152 7.66 -8.13 -12.60
C GLU A 152 7.80 -9.63 -12.31
N VAL A 153 7.40 -10.06 -11.11
CA VAL A 153 7.36 -11.47 -10.71
C VAL A 153 6.22 -12.22 -11.43
N GLY A 154 5.18 -11.50 -11.86
CA GLY A 154 4.01 -12.07 -12.56
C GLY A 154 2.89 -12.50 -11.64
N LEU A 155 2.79 -11.95 -10.42
CA LEU A 155 1.77 -12.34 -9.44
C LEU A 155 0.37 -11.81 -9.78
N GLY A 156 0.26 -10.66 -10.43
CA GLY A 156 -1.02 -9.97 -10.67
C GLY A 156 -2.08 -10.81 -11.39
N GLN A 157 -1.69 -11.80 -12.19
CA GLN A 157 -2.63 -12.70 -12.86
C GLN A 157 -3.39 -13.63 -11.91
N TRP A 158 -2.85 -13.88 -10.71
CA TRP A 158 -3.40 -14.82 -9.74
C TRP A 158 -4.22 -14.15 -8.63
N ILE A 159 -4.31 -12.82 -8.64
CA ILE A 159 -5.09 -12.12 -7.61
C ILE A 159 -6.58 -12.38 -7.80
N ILE A 160 -7.25 -12.70 -6.71
CA ILE A 160 -8.68 -12.97 -6.63
C ILE A 160 -9.38 -11.74 -6.08
N LEU A 161 -10.25 -11.11 -6.89
CA LEU A 161 -10.92 -9.85 -6.62
C LEU A 161 -12.42 -9.96 -6.87
N SER A 162 -13.23 -9.17 -6.16
CA SER A 162 -14.63 -9.00 -6.53
C SER A 162 -14.76 -8.31 -7.89
N ARG A 163 -15.92 -8.48 -8.52
CA ARG A 163 -16.25 -7.83 -9.78
C ARG A 163 -16.09 -6.31 -9.72
N HIS A 164 -16.53 -5.69 -8.65
CA HIS A 164 -16.38 -4.25 -8.45
C HIS A 164 -14.92 -3.82 -8.41
N MET A 165 -14.08 -4.54 -7.67
CA MET A 165 -12.65 -4.26 -7.59
C MET A 165 -11.93 -4.45 -8.92
N GLU A 166 -12.38 -5.42 -9.74
CA GLU A 166 -11.82 -5.66 -11.06
C GLU A 166 -12.22 -4.58 -12.07
N GLU A 167 -13.54 -4.30 -12.19
CA GLU A 167 -14.10 -3.49 -13.28
C GLU A 167 -14.07 -1.97 -12.99
N VAL A 168 -14.26 -1.58 -11.73
CA VAL A 168 -14.39 -0.17 -11.35
C VAL A 168 -13.10 0.38 -10.76
N CYS A 169 -12.40 -0.42 -9.94
CA CYS A 169 -11.20 0.03 -9.24
C CYS A 169 -9.89 -0.34 -9.96
N ASP A 170 -9.96 -1.04 -11.10
CA ASP A 170 -8.79 -1.60 -11.81
C ASP A 170 -7.83 -2.36 -10.85
N GLY A 171 -8.43 -3.14 -9.95
CA GLY A 171 -7.72 -3.75 -8.82
C GLY A 171 -6.55 -4.63 -9.21
N ARG A 172 -6.67 -5.36 -10.33
CA ARG A 172 -5.60 -6.23 -10.86
C ARG A 172 -4.35 -5.48 -11.31
N ASN A 173 -4.48 -4.20 -11.65
CA ASN A 173 -3.38 -3.31 -12.03
C ASN A 173 -2.97 -2.35 -10.91
N ASN A 174 -3.73 -2.29 -9.84
CA ASN A 174 -3.50 -1.39 -8.72
C ASN A 174 -2.25 -1.80 -7.93
N LEU A 175 -1.22 -0.97 -7.96
CA LEU A 175 0.06 -1.26 -7.32
C LEU A 175 -0.05 -1.43 -5.79
N ARG A 176 -1.03 -0.80 -5.14
CA ARG A 176 -1.24 -0.97 -3.71
C ARG A 176 -1.76 -2.37 -3.39
N ILE A 177 -2.76 -2.83 -4.15
CA ILE A 177 -3.33 -4.18 -3.99
C ILE A 177 -2.29 -5.25 -4.32
N LEU A 178 -1.50 -5.03 -5.37
CA LEU A 178 -0.41 -5.93 -5.72
C LEU A 178 0.74 -5.93 -4.70
N GLY A 179 0.97 -4.79 -4.04
CA GLY A 179 1.92 -4.69 -2.93
C GLY A 179 1.49 -5.53 -1.75
N SER A 180 0.23 -5.40 -1.30
CA SER A 180 -0.35 -6.22 -0.23
C SER A 180 -0.31 -7.72 -0.56
N MET A 181 -0.61 -8.08 -1.81
CA MET A 181 -0.48 -9.47 -2.27
C MET A 181 0.98 -9.95 -2.22
N PHE A 182 1.94 -9.10 -2.59
CA PHE A 182 3.37 -9.44 -2.52
C PHE A 182 3.82 -9.70 -1.08
N GLU A 183 3.40 -8.86 -0.13
CA GLU A 183 3.63 -9.07 1.29
C GLU A 183 3.01 -10.39 1.75
N ALA A 184 1.74 -10.65 1.41
CA ALA A 184 1.06 -11.90 1.75
C ALA A 184 1.78 -13.15 1.20
N TRP A 185 2.37 -13.05 0.00
CA TRP A 185 3.18 -14.14 -0.55
C TRP A 185 4.43 -14.43 0.29
N PHE A 186 5.05 -13.41 0.88
CA PHE A 186 6.17 -13.60 1.80
C PHE A 186 5.71 -14.18 3.14
N GLY A 187 4.52 -13.82 3.62
CA GLY A 187 3.88 -14.47 4.77
C GLY A 187 3.65 -15.97 4.51
N ALA A 188 3.12 -16.31 3.32
CA ALA A 188 2.92 -17.70 2.90
C ALA A 188 4.24 -18.46 2.75
N LEU A 189 5.26 -17.85 2.12
CA LEU A 189 6.59 -18.45 1.94
C LEU A 189 7.29 -18.70 3.28
N TYR A 190 7.10 -17.84 4.24
CA TYR A 190 7.63 -17.97 5.59
C TYR A 190 6.94 -19.09 6.37
N LEU A 191 5.60 -19.10 6.39
CA LEU A 191 4.80 -20.04 7.19
C LEU A 191 4.73 -21.45 6.61
N GLN A 192 5.11 -21.66 5.36
CA GLN A 192 5.15 -23.01 4.82
C GLN A 192 6.23 -23.90 5.45
N GLU A 193 7.20 -23.29 6.14
CA GLU A 193 8.22 -24.01 6.90
C GLU A 193 7.88 -24.00 8.39
N GLU A 194 7.98 -25.15 9.05
CA GLU A 194 7.79 -25.23 10.49
C GLU A 194 8.97 -24.58 11.25
N ASP A 195 10.17 -24.64 10.68
CA ASP A 195 11.36 -24.04 11.24
C ASP A 195 11.47 -22.55 10.83
N VAL A 196 11.43 -21.66 11.83
CA VAL A 196 11.51 -20.20 11.67
C VAL A 196 12.75 -19.77 10.89
N GLY A 197 13.89 -20.38 11.17
CA GLY A 197 15.15 -20.04 10.51
C GLY A 197 15.13 -20.41 9.03
N ARG A 198 14.57 -21.59 8.68
CA ARG A 198 14.39 -22.00 7.29
C ARG A 198 13.40 -21.13 6.54
N GLY A 199 12.27 -20.80 7.16
CA GLY A 199 11.28 -19.90 6.59
C GLY A 199 11.91 -18.53 6.26
N LEU A 200 12.65 -17.95 7.20
CA LEU A 200 13.36 -16.70 7.00
C LEU A 200 14.45 -16.80 5.91
N GLN A 201 15.21 -17.90 5.88
CA GLN A 201 16.23 -18.13 4.86
C GLN A 201 15.62 -18.20 3.46
N GLN A 202 14.49 -18.91 3.29
CA GLN A 202 13.80 -18.97 2.00
C GLN A 202 13.30 -17.61 1.54
N CYS A 203 12.71 -16.82 2.45
CA CYS A 203 12.28 -15.45 2.17
C CYS A 203 13.47 -14.58 1.77
N ASN A 204 14.60 -14.69 2.48
CA ASN A 204 15.82 -13.94 2.16
C ASN A 204 16.34 -14.29 0.76
N ASP A 205 16.48 -15.57 0.45
CA ASP A 205 17.04 -16.02 -0.84
C ASP A 205 16.16 -15.61 -2.02
N PHE A 206 14.85 -15.68 -1.84
CA PHE A 206 13.87 -15.30 -2.86
C PHE A 206 13.83 -13.77 -3.05
N LEU A 207 13.73 -13.01 -1.95
CA LEU A 207 13.61 -11.55 -2.00
C LEU A 207 14.87 -10.87 -2.53
N VAL A 208 16.06 -11.28 -2.05
CA VAL A 208 17.32 -10.68 -2.50
C VAL A 208 17.48 -10.81 -4.02
N ARG A 209 17.12 -11.94 -4.60
CA ARG A 209 17.17 -12.13 -6.06
C ARG A 209 16.17 -11.27 -6.82
N ILE A 210 14.98 -11.04 -6.25
CA ILE A 210 14.01 -10.11 -6.83
C ILE A 210 14.56 -8.69 -6.79
N ILE A 211 15.07 -8.27 -5.64
CA ILE A 211 15.62 -6.94 -5.44
C ILE A 211 16.81 -6.69 -6.39
N GLU A 212 17.77 -7.60 -6.44
CA GLU A 212 18.94 -7.46 -7.31
C GLU A 212 18.58 -7.38 -8.80
N LYS A 213 17.46 -8.00 -9.19
CA LYS A 213 17.02 -8.04 -10.59
C LYS A 213 16.14 -6.86 -10.98
N HIS A 214 15.29 -6.37 -10.07
CA HIS A 214 14.19 -5.46 -10.41
C HIS A 214 14.24 -4.10 -9.69
N VAL A 215 15.18 -3.90 -8.76
CA VAL A 215 15.32 -2.64 -8.04
C VAL A 215 16.55 -1.88 -8.49
N ASP A 216 16.33 -0.72 -9.08
CA ASP A 216 17.38 0.22 -9.38
C ASP A 216 17.72 1.06 -8.15
N PHE A 217 18.78 0.67 -7.44
CA PHE A 217 19.22 1.36 -6.23
C PHE A 217 19.77 2.75 -6.51
N VAL A 218 20.33 3.00 -7.69
CA VAL A 218 20.81 4.33 -8.07
C VAL A 218 19.62 5.27 -8.16
N GLN A 219 18.56 4.84 -8.85
CA GLN A 219 17.34 5.60 -8.96
C GLN A 219 16.67 5.83 -7.59
N ILE A 220 16.61 4.79 -6.73
CA ILE A 220 16.07 4.93 -5.38
C ILE A 220 16.85 5.94 -4.53
N ILE A 221 18.16 5.99 -4.65
CA ILE A 221 19.02 6.92 -3.91
C ILE A 221 18.85 8.35 -4.44
N ILE A 222 18.75 8.52 -5.75
CA ILE A 222 18.57 9.83 -6.39
C ILE A 222 17.17 10.39 -6.16
N GLU A 223 16.13 9.57 -6.31
CA GLU A 223 14.74 9.97 -6.11
C GLU A 223 14.36 10.05 -4.62
N ASP A 224 14.93 10.95 -3.84
CA ASP A 224 14.41 11.22 -2.50
C ASP A 224 13.12 12.04 -2.58
N THR A 225 11.98 11.36 -2.59
CA THR A 225 10.66 12.00 -2.74
C THR A 225 10.05 12.54 -1.44
N ASN A 226 10.72 12.39 -0.29
CA ASN A 226 10.27 13.01 0.95
C ASN A 226 10.86 14.41 1.13
N TYR A 227 10.52 15.28 0.18
CA TYR A 227 11.01 16.66 0.13
C TYR A 227 10.62 17.49 1.36
N LYS A 228 9.47 17.19 1.98
CA LYS A 228 9.06 17.88 3.23
C LYS A 228 10.01 17.59 4.38
N ASP A 229 10.45 16.36 4.56
CA ASP A 229 11.39 15.97 5.61
C ASP A 229 12.79 16.52 5.32
N GLN A 230 13.23 16.51 4.06
CA GLN A 230 14.49 17.12 3.65
C GLN A 230 14.47 18.64 3.90
N LEU A 231 13.38 19.31 3.51
CA LEU A 231 13.22 20.74 3.75
C LEU A 231 13.19 21.06 5.24
N LEU A 232 12.52 20.23 6.06
CA LEU A 232 12.52 20.38 7.52
C LEU A 232 13.94 20.38 8.08
N ARG A 233 14.76 19.40 7.71
CA ARG A 233 16.17 19.32 8.14
C ARG A 233 16.99 20.50 7.67
N LYS A 234 16.78 20.92 6.41
CA LYS A 234 17.45 22.10 5.84
C LYS A 234 17.09 23.39 6.57
N PHE A 235 15.79 23.59 6.86
CA PHE A 235 15.30 24.75 7.61
C PHE A 235 15.82 24.77 9.05
N GLN A 236 15.81 23.62 9.73
CA GLN A 236 16.40 23.50 11.06
C GLN A 236 17.88 23.81 11.08
N ALA A 237 18.63 23.37 10.07
CA ALA A 237 20.06 23.65 9.97
C ALA A 237 20.37 25.13 9.64
N LEU A 238 19.55 25.78 8.79
CA LEU A 238 19.78 27.15 8.35
C LEU A 238 19.14 28.21 9.26
N TYR A 239 17.93 27.92 9.75
CA TYR A 239 17.08 28.92 10.40
C TYR A 239 16.67 28.54 11.83
N HIS A 240 16.97 27.31 12.28
CA HIS A 240 16.57 26.74 13.59
C HIS A 240 15.04 26.70 13.83
N VAL A 241 14.24 26.78 12.76
CA VAL A 241 12.77 26.72 12.78
C VAL A 241 12.27 25.74 11.73
N PRO A 242 11.08 25.12 11.91
CA PRO A 242 10.47 24.29 10.87
C PRO A 242 9.92 25.14 9.71
N PRO A 243 9.87 24.61 8.47
CA PRO A 243 9.17 25.26 7.36
C PRO A 243 7.68 25.33 7.62
N ARG A 244 7.04 26.41 7.19
CA ARG A 244 5.60 26.59 7.25
C ARG A 244 5.00 26.53 5.86
N TYR A 245 3.77 26.03 5.77
CA TYR A 245 3.05 25.89 4.51
C TYR A 245 1.78 26.73 4.54
N LYS A 246 1.47 27.41 3.43
CA LYS A 246 0.27 28.22 3.28
C LYS A 246 -0.50 27.76 2.04
N GLU A 247 -1.81 27.61 2.19
CA GLU A 247 -2.70 27.45 1.05
C GLU A 247 -2.84 28.82 0.35
N ILE A 248 -2.45 28.87 -0.91
CA ILE A 248 -2.47 30.10 -1.71
C ILE A 248 -3.78 30.20 -2.50
N ALA A 249 -4.20 29.07 -3.11
CA ALA A 249 -5.42 29.00 -3.89
C ALA A 249 -6.00 27.59 -3.91
N VAL A 250 -7.31 27.50 -4.06
CA VAL A 250 -8.04 26.27 -4.36
C VAL A 250 -8.96 26.57 -5.54
N VAL A 251 -8.81 25.80 -6.62
CA VAL A 251 -9.59 25.97 -7.86
C VAL A 251 -10.26 24.66 -8.23
N GLY A 252 -11.47 24.74 -8.78
CA GLY A 252 -12.24 23.57 -9.26
C GLY A 252 -13.38 23.14 -8.34
N PRO A 253 -14.28 22.26 -8.86
CA PRO A 253 -15.43 21.78 -8.13
C PRO A 253 -15.00 20.83 -6.98
N PRO A 254 -15.89 20.53 -6.01
CA PRO A 254 -15.55 19.73 -4.83
C PRO A 254 -14.89 18.38 -5.10
N HIS A 255 -15.21 17.74 -6.22
CA HIS A 255 -14.71 16.43 -6.63
C HIS A 255 -13.44 16.47 -7.50
N ASP A 256 -13.04 17.66 -7.99
CA ASP A 256 -11.81 17.85 -8.78
C ASP A 256 -11.10 19.18 -8.42
N ARG A 257 -10.74 19.29 -7.15
CA ARG A 257 -10.03 20.47 -6.64
C ARG A 257 -8.55 20.41 -6.96
N ILE A 258 -8.02 21.56 -7.35
CA ILE A 258 -6.59 21.79 -7.50
C ILE A 258 -6.15 22.74 -6.39
N PHE A 259 -5.17 22.32 -5.62
CA PHE A 259 -4.61 23.08 -4.49
C PHE A 259 -3.27 23.69 -4.88
N THR A 260 -3.11 24.98 -4.63
CA THR A 260 -1.81 25.66 -4.70
C THR A 260 -1.29 25.86 -3.28
N MET A 261 -0.18 25.22 -2.96
CA MET A 261 0.48 25.35 -1.65
C MET A 261 1.79 26.10 -1.80
N GLY A 262 2.07 26.99 -0.84
CA GLY A 262 3.31 27.76 -0.76
C GLY A 262 4.15 27.35 0.45
N VAL A 263 5.48 27.34 0.30
CA VAL A 263 6.45 27.26 1.39
C VAL A 263 6.80 28.67 1.83
N LEU A 264 6.78 28.91 3.14
CA LEU A 264 7.12 30.22 3.73
C LEU A 264 8.54 30.19 4.31
N ASP A 265 9.25 31.31 4.18
CA ASP A 265 10.49 31.57 4.91
C ASP A 265 10.20 31.90 6.40
N PRO A 266 11.23 32.07 7.25
CA PRO A 266 11.04 32.46 8.65
C PRO A 266 10.30 33.82 8.82
N ASN A 267 10.29 34.68 7.81
CA ASN A 267 9.66 36.00 7.81
C ASN A 267 8.27 36.02 7.15
N ASP A 268 7.64 34.83 6.98
CA ASP A 268 6.32 34.65 6.35
C ASP A 268 6.24 35.00 4.85
N LYS A 269 7.37 35.15 4.18
CA LYS A 269 7.43 35.36 2.74
C LYS A 269 7.37 34.05 1.99
N ILE A 270 6.60 33.98 0.91
CA ILE A 270 6.53 32.80 0.06
C ILE A 270 7.84 32.61 -0.69
N ILE A 271 8.50 31.47 -0.49
CA ILE A 271 9.72 31.07 -1.20
C ILE A 271 9.36 30.41 -2.54
N THR A 272 8.46 29.45 -2.51
CA THR A 272 8.02 28.68 -3.68
C THR A 272 6.55 28.30 -3.55
N THR A 273 5.94 27.97 -4.69
CA THR A 273 4.58 27.42 -4.75
C THR A 273 4.53 26.22 -5.67
N ALA A 274 3.61 25.29 -5.39
CA ALA A 274 3.30 24.19 -6.31
C ALA A 274 1.81 23.87 -6.27
N THR A 275 1.34 23.24 -7.34
CA THR A 275 -0.07 22.92 -7.57
C THR A 275 -0.26 21.43 -7.75
N ALA A 276 -1.27 20.84 -7.08
CA ALA A 276 -1.66 19.44 -7.27
C ALA A 276 -3.13 19.22 -6.91
N ARG A 277 -3.68 18.06 -7.29
CA ARG A 277 -5.03 17.61 -6.88
C ARG A 277 -5.16 17.26 -5.39
N ASN A 278 -4.05 17.22 -4.67
CA ASN A 278 -4.02 16.90 -3.24
C ASN A 278 -3.05 17.84 -2.53
N LYS A 279 -3.46 18.42 -1.39
CA LYS A 279 -2.63 19.35 -0.59
C LYS A 279 -1.27 18.77 -0.24
N LYS A 280 -1.22 17.49 0.21
CA LYS A 280 0.04 16.83 0.58
C LYS A 280 1.00 16.70 -0.59
N VAL A 281 0.49 16.45 -1.79
CA VAL A 281 1.30 16.40 -3.02
C VAL A 281 1.80 17.79 -3.40
N ALA A 282 0.94 18.81 -3.35
CA ALA A 282 1.34 20.18 -3.61
C ALA A 282 2.41 20.67 -2.62
N GLU A 283 2.29 20.33 -1.33
CA GLU A 283 3.30 20.64 -0.31
C GLU A 283 4.64 19.93 -0.57
N GLN A 284 4.62 18.67 -1.03
CA GLN A 284 5.85 17.94 -1.41
C GLN A 284 6.54 18.60 -2.60
N GLU A 285 5.79 18.95 -3.64
CA GLU A 285 6.37 19.61 -4.83
C GLU A 285 6.88 21.04 -4.51
N ALA A 286 6.15 21.79 -3.69
CA ALA A 286 6.62 23.09 -3.21
C ALA A 286 7.90 22.97 -2.38
N SER A 287 8.00 21.90 -1.56
CA SER A 287 9.21 21.61 -0.78
C SER A 287 10.39 21.24 -1.67
N ARG A 288 10.16 20.47 -2.75
CA ARG A 288 11.19 20.15 -3.74
C ARG A 288 11.77 21.44 -4.35
N SER A 289 10.91 22.28 -4.88
CA SER A 289 11.34 23.55 -5.48
C SER A 289 12.05 24.47 -4.47
N ALA A 290 11.62 24.45 -3.20
CA ALA A 290 12.31 25.21 -2.14
C ALA A 290 13.71 24.66 -1.85
N LEU A 291 13.91 23.34 -1.85
CA LEU A 291 15.23 22.72 -1.68
C LEU A 291 16.16 23.08 -2.83
N GLU A 292 15.69 23.04 -4.07
CA GLU A 292 16.44 23.44 -5.27
C GLU A 292 16.93 24.89 -5.17
N LEU A 293 16.12 25.80 -4.62
CA LEU A 293 16.52 27.20 -4.39
C LEU A 293 17.46 27.40 -3.20
N LEU A 294 17.37 26.52 -2.17
CA LEU A 294 18.20 26.59 -0.96
C LEU A 294 19.50 25.80 -1.08
N GLU A 295 19.66 24.99 -2.13
CA GLU A 295 20.95 24.40 -2.48
C GLU A 295 21.80 25.47 -3.17
N PRO A 296 22.96 25.87 -2.62
CA PRO A 296 23.90 26.68 -3.38
C PRO A 296 24.31 25.89 -4.61
N GLN A 297 24.35 26.53 -5.77
CA GLN A 297 24.89 25.96 -7.01
C GLN A 297 26.32 25.45 -6.76
N GLN A 298 26.42 24.18 -6.31
CA GLN A 298 27.71 23.50 -6.09
C GLN A 298 28.13 22.78 -7.37
N GLU A 299 28.26 23.49 -8.48
CA GLU A 299 29.03 22.95 -9.62
C GLU A 299 30.55 23.02 -9.41
N ASP A 300 31.05 23.80 -8.41
CA ASP A 300 32.51 24.02 -8.27
C ASP A 300 33.20 23.35 -7.07
N ALA A 301 32.48 22.68 -6.15
CA ALA A 301 33.12 22.11 -4.94
C ALA A 301 33.44 20.61 -5.01
N VAL A 302 32.82 19.85 -5.91
CA VAL A 302 33.04 18.39 -6.01
C VAL A 302 34.28 18.07 -6.86
N ALA A 303 34.69 18.97 -7.74
CA ALA A 303 35.91 18.76 -8.58
C ALA A 303 37.23 18.84 -7.81
N LYS A 304 37.26 19.40 -6.58
CA LYS A 304 38.50 19.58 -5.81
C LYS A 304 38.80 18.57 -4.71
N LYS A 305 37.93 17.57 -4.50
CA LYS A 305 38.15 16.47 -3.53
C LYS A 305 38.28 15.08 -4.16
N ALA A 306 38.49 15.01 -5.46
CA ALA A 306 38.78 13.75 -6.13
C ALA A 306 40.26 13.37 -5.94
N TYR A 307 40.46 12.32 -5.18
CA TYR A 307 41.53 11.36 -5.29
C TYR A 307 42.99 11.85 -5.07
N LYS A 308 43.46 11.74 -3.83
CA LYS A 308 44.92 11.49 -3.59
C LYS A 308 45.15 9.98 -3.53
N PRO A 309 45.87 9.38 -4.49
CA PRO A 309 46.28 7.98 -4.37
C PRO A 309 47.36 7.88 -3.28
N THR A 310 47.08 7.07 -2.26
CA THR A 310 48.10 6.63 -1.31
C THR A 310 49.06 5.69 -2.05
N ARG A 311 50.28 6.12 -2.27
CA ARG A 311 51.37 5.23 -2.70
C ARG A 311 51.73 4.33 -1.53
N LEU A 312 51.84 3.05 -1.81
CA LEU A 312 52.48 2.03 -0.99
C LEU A 312 53.93 2.39 -0.70
#